data_ab34c746575ed215b0ddb697d5373d17
#
_entry.id   ab34c746575ed215b0ddb697d5373d17
#
_cell.length_a   1.000
_cell.length_b   1.000
_cell.length_c   1.000
_cell.angle_alpha   90.00
_cell.angle_beta   90.00
_cell.angle_gamma   90.00
#
_symmetry.space_group_name_H-M   'P 1'
#
loop_
_entity.id
_entity.type
_entity.pdbx_description
1 polymer ?
#
loop_
_entity_poly.entity_id
_entity_poly.type
_entity_poly.pdbx_seq_one_letter_code
_entity_poly.pdbx_strand_id
1 'polypeptide(L)'
;MNFKHKINIFLESRKWLDKKIFKSKGNIDNFVYHLSQTTINECFLQPKFKKFKNLKTNINYILADDRLLKKLNANFLNKKKSTNVLSFPNKNFFNNKENFLGEVFLSYETCKKEAEDFKISNKDRIGHLIVH
;
A
#
# COMPACT_ATOMS: atom_id res chain seq x y z
N MET A 1 -1.42 -12.07 -20.78
CA MET A 1 -2.67 -11.51 -20.23
C MET A 1 -2.45 -11.10 -18.80
N ASN A 2 -2.79 -9.86 -18.46
CA ASN A 2 -2.67 -9.36 -17.09
C ASN A 2 -3.99 -9.55 -16.36
N PHE A 3 -3.95 -10.22 -15.22
CA PHE A 3 -5.14 -10.38 -14.37
C PHE A 3 -5.37 -9.09 -13.57
N LYS A 4 -6.64 -8.73 -13.41
CA LYS A 4 -7.03 -7.59 -12.58
C LYS A 4 -7.21 -8.06 -11.15
N HIS A 5 -6.42 -7.52 -10.27
CA HIS A 5 -6.50 -7.82 -8.84
C HIS A 5 -7.45 -6.84 -8.16
N LYS A 6 -8.06 -7.26 -7.08
CA LYS A 6 -8.94 -6.39 -6.30
C LYS A 6 -8.12 -5.55 -5.34
N ILE A 7 -8.09 -4.26 -5.57
CA ILE A 7 -7.35 -3.30 -4.76
C ILE A 7 -8.37 -2.45 -4.01
N ASN A 8 -8.41 -2.61 -2.70
CA ASN A 8 -9.32 -1.85 -1.84
C ASN A 8 -8.52 -0.72 -1.18
N ILE A 9 -9.02 0.50 -1.29
CA ILE A 9 -8.34 1.69 -0.78
C ILE A 9 -9.26 2.38 0.21
N PHE A 10 -8.82 2.44 1.47
CA PHE A 10 -9.57 3.03 2.57
C PHE A 10 -8.91 4.33 3.00
N LEU A 11 -9.68 5.41 3.03
CA LEU A 11 -9.21 6.73 3.43
C LEU A 11 -9.49 6.92 4.92
N GLU A 12 -8.50 6.65 5.76
CA GLU A 12 -8.63 6.83 7.21
C GLU A 12 -8.28 8.25 7.65
N SER A 13 -7.47 8.97 6.88
CA SER A 13 -7.12 10.36 7.17
C SER A 13 -7.42 11.25 5.98
N ARG A 14 -8.15 12.33 6.22
CA ARG A 14 -8.46 13.31 5.17
C ARG A 14 -7.24 14.10 4.71
N LYS A 15 -6.12 14.02 5.42
CA LYS A 15 -4.87 14.64 5.02
C LYS A 15 -4.45 14.21 3.62
N TRP A 16 -4.81 12.98 3.22
CA TRP A 16 -4.52 12.45 1.90
C TRP A 16 -5.25 13.20 0.77
N LEU A 17 -6.26 13.99 1.10
CA LEU A 17 -6.99 14.81 0.14
C LEU A 17 -6.30 16.15 -0.13
N ASP A 18 -5.05 16.31 0.28
CA ASP A 18 -4.24 17.49 -0.02
C ASP A 18 -4.06 17.61 -1.53
N LYS A 19 -4.63 18.66 -2.11
CA LYS A 19 -4.62 18.88 -3.57
C LYS A 19 -3.23 19.09 -4.15
N LYS A 20 -2.23 19.34 -3.30
CA LYS A 20 -0.84 19.47 -3.74
C LYS A 20 -0.23 18.14 -4.18
N ILE A 21 -0.79 17.03 -3.71
CA ILE A 21 -0.30 15.69 -4.07
C ILE A 21 -1.19 15.06 -5.12
N PHE A 22 -2.48 14.98 -4.83
CA PHE A 22 -3.47 14.42 -5.73
C PHE A 22 -4.65 15.39 -5.85
N LYS A 23 -5.15 15.56 -7.07
CA LYS A 23 -6.26 16.50 -7.31
C LYS A 23 -7.57 16.05 -6.68
N SER A 24 -7.77 14.75 -6.51
CA SER A 24 -8.99 14.19 -5.95
C SER A 24 -8.74 12.78 -5.40
N LYS A 25 -9.72 12.27 -4.65
CA LYS A 25 -9.68 10.87 -4.19
C LYS A 25 -9.62 9.91 -5.38
N GLY A 26 -10.32 10.20 -6.47
CA GLY A 26 -10.25 9.39 -7.68
C GLY A 26 -8.84 9.28 -8.25
N ASN A 27 -8.06 10.35 -8.19
CA ASN A 27 -6.67 10.33 -8.65
C ASN A 27 -5.79 9.46 -7.75
N ILE A 28 -6.01 9.51 -6.42
CA ILE A 28 -5.32 8.64 -5.48
C ILE A 28 -5.65 7.18 -5.80
N ASP A 29 -6.93 6.87 -5.93
CA ASP A 29 -7.40 5.51 -6.19
C ASP A 29 -6.81 4.97 -7.50
N ASN A 30 -6.83 5.77 -8.57
CA ASN A 30 -6.27 5.37 -9.85
C ASN A 30 -4.76 5.11 -9.76
N PHE A 31 -4.03 5.98 -9.07
CA PHE A 31 -2.58 5.84 -8.92
C PHE A 31 -2.24 4.54 -8.18
N VAL A 32 -2.87 4.32 -7.03
CA VAL A 32 -2.62 3.12 -6.23
C VAL A 32 -3.07 1.86 -6.97
N TYR A 33 -4.25 1.92 -7.60
CA TYR A 33 -4.80 0.79 -8.36
C TYR A 33 -3.86 0.34 -9.46
N HIS A 34 -3.47 1.25 -10.36
CA HIS A 34 -2.65 0.88 -11.52
C HIS A 34 -1.26 0.42 -11.12
N LEU A 35 -0.64 1.10 -10.16
CA LEU A 35 0.68 0.72 -9.69
C LEU A 35 0.65 -0.65 -9.00
N SER A 36 -0.38 -0.91 -8.21
CA SER A 36 -0.55 -2.21 -7.52
C SER A 36 -0.80 -3.34 -8.50
N GLN A 37 -1.65 -3.13 -9.53
CA GLN A 37 -1.89 -4.13 -10.55
C GLN A 37 -0.58 -4.53 -11.23
N THR A 38 0.19 -3.55 -11.67
CA THR A 38 1.47 -3.79 -12.33
C THR A 38 2.43 -4.51 -11.41
N THR A 39 2.55 -4.07 -10.17
CA THR A 39 3.47 -4.66 -9.20
C THR A 39 3.14 -6.12 -8.92
N ILE A 40 1.87 -6.43 -8.67
CA ILE A 40 1.44 -7.81 -8.38
C ILE A 40 1.67 -8.71 -9.60
N ASN A 41 1.29 -8.24 -10.80
CA ASN A 41 1.48 -9.02 -12.01
C ASN A 41 2.97 -9.29 -12.27
N GLU A 42 3.83 -8.30 -12.07
CA GLU A 42 5.28 -8.47 -12.22
C GLU A 42 5.85 -9.44 -11.18
N CYS A 43 5.38 -9.37 -9.94
CA CYS A 43 5.81 -10.31 -8.90
C CYS A 43 5.47 -11.75 -9.26
N PHE A 44 4.30 -11.98 -9.85
CA PHE A 44 3.87 -13.33 -10.22
C PHE A 44 4.58 -13.87 -11.45
N LEU A 45 5.32 -13.04 -12.19
CA LEU A 45 6.19 -13.50 -13.27
C LEU A 45 7.51 -14.09 -12.76
N GLN A 46 7.86 -13.83 -11.50
CA GLN A 46 9.07 -14.40 -10.91
C GLN A 46 8.93 -15.93 -10.80
N PRO A 47 10.00 -16.69 -11.07
CA PRO A 47 9.92 -18.17 -10.99
C PRO A 47 9.38 -18.69 -9.66
N LYS A 48 9.72 -18.01 -8.56
CA LYS A 48 9.28 -18.35 -7.21
C LYS A 48 7.75 -18.31 -7.05
N PHE A 49 7.08 -17.40 -7.78
CA PHE A 49 5.64 -17.19 -7.67
C PHE A 49 4.87 -17.59 -8.93
N LYS A 50 5.53 -18.23 -9.88
CA LYS A 50 4.93 -18.58 -11.18
C LYS A 50 3.63 -19.36 -11.05
N LYS A 51 3.51 -20.20 -10.03
CA LYS A 51 2.30 -20.98 -9.78
C LYS A 51 1.07 -20.10 -9.46
N PHE A 52 1.28 -18.83 -9.08
CA PHE A 52 0.20 -17.91 -8.73
C PHE A 52 -0.18 -16.96 -9.86
N LYS A 53 0.48 -17.00 -11.02
CA LYS A 53 0.30 -16.00 -12.07
C LYS A 53 -1.13 -15.87 -12.59
N ASN A 54 -1.94 -16.92 -12.46
CA ASN A 54 -3.31 -16.92 -12.91
C ASN A 54 -4.32 -16.65 -11.80
N LEU A 55 -3.85 -16.33 -10.59
CA LEU A 55 -4.72 -16.01 -9.48
C LEU A 55 -5.09 -14.52 -9.47
N LYS A 56 -6.35 -14.24 -9.19
CA LYS A 56 -6.81 -12.90 -8.87
C LYS A 56 -6.67 -12.73 -7.37
N THR A 57 -5.87 -11.76 -6.95
CA THR A 57 -5.63 -11.53 -5.54
C THR A 57 -6.42 -10.32 -5.04
N ASN A 58 -6.38 -10.12 -3.73
CA ASN A 58 -7.11 -9.08 -3.05
C ASN A 58 -6.16 -8.44 -2.01
N ILE A 59 -6.06 -7.13 -2.00
CA ILE A 59 -5.20 -6.42 -1.05
C ILE A 59 -5.89 -5.14 -0.59
N ASN A 60 -5.66 -4.76 0.67
CA ASN A 60 -6.20 -3.54 1.25
C ASN A 60 -5.08 -2.53 1.49
N TYR A 61 -5.29 -1.30 1.02
CA TYR A 61 -4.45 -0.16 1.35
C TYR A 61 -5.23 0.78 2.25
N ILE A 62 -4.64 1.16 3.37
CA ILE A 62 -5.25 2.12 4.30
C ILE A 62 -4.39 3.38 4.31
N LEU A 63 -4.97 4.46 3.82
CA LEU A 63 -4.31 5.77 3.75
C LEU A 63 -4.56 6.47 5.08
N ALA A 64 -3.56 6.40 5.95
CA ALA A 64 -3.66 6.79 7.34
C ALA A 64 -2.71 7.95 7.68
N ASP A 65 -2.40 8.11 8.94
CA ASP A 65 -1.51 9.16 9.45
C ASP A 65 -0.57 8.59 10.50
N ASP A 66 0.35 9.44 10.96
CA ASP A 66 1.34 9.06 11.96
C ASP A 66 0.68 8.53 13.25
N ARG A 67 -0.43 9.13 13.64
CA ARG A 67 -1.13 8.76 14.86
C ARG A 67 -1.55 7.29 14.83
N LEU A 68 -2.18 6.87 13.72
CA LEU A 68 -2.63 5.47 13.57
C LEU A 68 -1.44 4.52 13.45
N LEU A 69 -0.43 4.86 12.65
CA LEU A 69 0.72 3.97 12.47
C LEU A 69 1.54 3.83 13.75
N LYS A 70 1.67 4.90 14.52
CA LYS A 70 2.32 4.83 15.82
C LYS A 70 1.58 3.90 16.78
N LYS A 71 0.25 4.00 16.81
CA LYS A 71 -0.59 3.12 17.64
C LYS A 71 -0.46 1.66 17.22
N LEU A 72 -0.52 1.38 15.92
CA LEU A 72 -0.37 0.02 15.40
C LEU A 72 1.03 -0.55 15.67
N ASN A 73 2.05 0.28 15.49
CA ASN A 73 3.43 -0.11 15.73
C ASN A 73 3.65 -0.48 17.20
N ALA A 74 3.08 0.30 18.13
CA ALA A 74 3.16 0.03 19.55
C ALA A 74 2.41 -1.24 19.93
N ASN A 75 1.21 -1.44 19.39
CA ASN A 75 0.33 -2.56 19.77
C ASN A 75 0.77 -3.90 19.19
N PHE A 76 1.28 -3.90 17.95
CA PHE A 76 1.55 -5.15 17.24
C PHE A 76 3.04 -5.46 17.07
N LEU A 77 3.91 -4.44 17.03
CA LEU A 77 5.34 -4.62 16.82
C LEU A 77 6.17 -4.16 18.02
N ASN A 78 5.51 -3.75 19.09
CA ASN A 78 6.14 -3.30 20.33
C ASN A 78 7.13 -2.14 20.15
N LYS A 79 6.88 -1.28 19.14
CA LYS A 79 7.71 -0.12 18.83
C LYS A 79 6.89 1.16 19.06
N LYS A 80 7.42 2.08 19.86
CA LYS A 80 6.71 3.31 20.23
C LYS A 80 7.04 4.51 19.32
N LYS A 81 7.05 4.26 18.00
CA LYS A 81 7.33 5.34 17.02
C LYS A 81 6.46 5.18 15.80
N SER A 82 6.28 6.27 15.06
CA SER A 82 5.62 6.21 13.77
C SER A 82 6.57 5.69 12.70
N THR A 83 6.00 5.24 11.59
CA THR A 83 6.74 4.76 10.43
C THR A 83 5.98 5.18 9.17
N ASN A 84 6.63 5.06 8.01
CA ASN A 84 6.00 5.43 6.73
C ASN A 84 4.97 4.39 6.26
N VAL A 85 5.26 3.13 6.47
CA VAL A 85 4.42 2.02 6.01
C VAL A 85 4.46 0.88 7.01
N LEU A 86 3.29 0.26 7.22
CA LEU A 86 3.17 -0.99 7.97
C LEU A 86 2.41 -1.98 7.11
N SER A 87 2.98 -3.17 6.94
CA SER A 87 2.37 -4.24 6.18
C SER A 87 2.03 -5.40 7.10
N PHE A 88 0.79 -5.86 7.00
CA PHE A 88 0.32 -7.03 7.73
C PHE A 88 -0.05 -8.10 6.72
N PRO A 89 0.92 -8.94 6.31
CA PRO A 89 0.65 -9.98 5.32
C PRO A 89 -0.28 -11.05 5.89
N ASN A 90 -1.12 -11.58 5.02
CA ASN A 90 -1.99 -12.69 5.40
C ASN A 90 -1.19 -13.98 5.42
N LYS A 91 -0.94 -14.51 6.60
CA LYS A 91 -0.15 -15.74 6.79
C LYS A 91 -0.88 -16.99 6.25
N ASN A 92 -2.18 -16.91 6.07
CA ASN A 92 -3.01 -18.01 5.57
C ASN A 92 -3.34 -17.85 4.09
N PHE A 93 -2.52 -17.14 3.32
CA PHE A 93 -2.77 -16.88 1.89
C PHE A 93 -3.06 -18.16 1.11
N PHE A 94 -2.30 -19.21 1.34
CA PHE A 94 -2.46 -20.46 0.59
C PHE A 94 -3.77 -21.20 0.90
N ASN A 95 -4.36 -20.94 2.05
CA ASN A 95 -5.60 -21.57 2.52
C ASN A 95 -6.80 -20.64 2.42
N ASN A 96 -6.62 -19.45 1.83
CA ASN A 96 -7.64 -18.42 1.77
C ASN A 96 -8.39 -18.49 0.44
N LYS A 97 -9.71 -18.70 0.51
CA LYS A 97 -10.56 -18.77 -0.69
C LYS A 97 -10.61 -17.46 -1.47
N GLU A 98 -10.41 -16.34 -0.79
CA GLU A 98 -10.47 -15.01 -1.40
C GLU A 98 -9.13 -14.53 -1.96
N ASN A 99 -8.07 -15.32 -1.80
CA ASN A 99 -6.71 -14.95 -2.21
C ASN A 99 -6.28 -13.60 -1.64
N PHE A 100 -6.58 -13.36 -0.39
CA PHE A 100 -6.26 -12.10 0.31
C PHE A 100 -4.78 -12.04 0.68
N LEU A 101 -4.08 -11.04 0.12
CA LEU A 101 -2.64 -10.86 0.36
C LEU A 101 -2.34 -10.22 1.72
N GLY A 102 -3.17 -9.29 2.17
CA GLY A 102 -2.94 -8.60 3.43
C GLY A 102 -3.35 -7.14 3.39
N GLU A 103 -2.88 -6.39 4.39
CA GLU A 103 -3.18 -4.98 4.54
C GLU A 103 -1.90 -4.14 4.58
N VAL A 104 -1.93 -2.99 3.94
CA VAL A 104 -0.81 -2.04 3.91
C VAL A 104 -1.31 -0.69 4.40
N PHE A 105 -0.69 -0.19 5.46
CA PHE A 105 -1.01 1.12 6.04
C PHE A 105 0.09 2.11 5.66
N LEU A 106 -0.30 3.26 5.13
CA LEU A 106 0.63 4.33 4.75
C LEU A 106 0.39 5.56 5.60
N SER A 107 1.46 6.18 6.12
CA SER A 107 1.36 7.41 6.90
C SER A 107 1.58 8.63 6.02
N TYR A 108 0.61 9.53 5.99
CA TYR A 108 0.68 10.75 5.20
C TYR A 108 1.86 11.64 5.59
N GLU A 109 1.99 11.97 6.89
CA GLU A 109 3.01 12.91 7.35
C GLU A 109 4.42 12.39 7.12
N THR A 110 4.65 11.12 7.45
CA THR A 110 5.97 10.51 7.27
C THR A 110 6.34 10.38 5.80
N CYS A 111 5.39 10.00 4.94
CA CYS A 111 5.62 9.95 3.50
C CYS A 111 5.97 11.33 2.94
N LYS A 112 5.24 12.35 3.38
CA LYS A 112 5.48 13.73 2.94
C LYS A 112 6.87 14.23 3.38
N LYS A 113 7.23 13.97 4.64
CA LYS A 113 8.54 14.36 5.19
C LYS A 113 9.68 13.67 4.44
N GLU A 114 9.55 12.37 4.19
CA GLU A 114 10.56 11.62 3.46
C GLU A 114 10.72 12.11 2.03
N ALA A 115 9.62 12.47 1.37
CA ALA A 115 9.68 13.05 0.03
C ALA A 115 10.49 14.36 0.03
N GLU A 116 10.27 15.22 1.02
CA GLU A 116 11.04 16.46 1.19
C GLU A 116 12.50 16.16 1.45
N ASP A 117 12.82 15.23 2.36
CA ASP A 117 14.19 14.86 2.71
C ASP A 117 14.96 14.28 1.52
N PHE A 118 14.30 13.48 0.69
CA PHE A 118 14.90 12.87 -0.49
C PHE A 118 14.81 13.76 -1.72
N LYS A 119 14.19 14.92 -1.64
CA LYS A 119 13.99 15.87 -2.76
C LYS A 119 13.28 15.24 -3.94
N ILE A 120 12.25 14.43 -3.66
CA ILE A 120 11.38 13.82 -4.68
C ILE A 120 9.93 14.24 -4.42
N SER A 121 9.05 14.00 -5.39
CA SER A 121 7.65 14.30 -5.19
C SER A 121 7.00 13.35 -4.19
N ASN A 122 5.91 13.79 -3.55
CA ASN A 122 5.13 12.94 -2.65
C ASN A 122 4.60 11.71 -3.38
N LYS A 123 4.17 11.90 -4.64
CA LYS A 123 3.68 10.82 -5.48
C LYS A 123 4.76 9.77 -5.73
N ASP A 124 6.00 10.21 -6.02
CA ASP A 124 7.11 9.30 -6.24
C ASP A 124 7.44 8.51 -4.98
N ARG A 125 7.43 9.16 -3.80
CA ARG A 125 7.71 8.47 -2.54
C ARG A 125 6.65 7.43 -2.23
N ILE A 126 5.37 7.77 -2.41
CA ILE A 126 4.26 6.85 -2.21
C ILE A 126 4.40 5.67 -3.18
N GLY A 127 4.73 5.95 -4.44
CA GLY A 127 4.97 4.92 -5.43
C GLY A 127 6.08 3.96 -5.04
N HIS A 128 7.20 4.47 -4.52
CA HIS A 128 8.30 3.64 -4.05
C HIS A 128 7.85 2.70 -2.93
N LEU A 129 7.02 3.18 -2.00
CA LEU A 129 6.53 2.36 -0.90
C LEU A 129 5.55 1.28 -1.35
N ILE A 130 4.72 1.57 -2.34
CA ILE A 130 3.77 0.59 -2.89
C ILE A 130 4.52 -0.54 -3.60
N VAL A 131 5.54 -0.21 -4.39
CA VAL A 131 6.33 -1.20 -5.12
C VAL A 131 7.21 -2.02 -4.18
N HIS A 132 7.74 -1.39 -3.15
CA HIS A 132 8.59 -2.07 -2.17
C HIS A 132 7.79 -3.04 -1.31
#